data_95725d81f4a8111f2eaff49afac8724d
#
_entry.id   95725d81f4a8111f2eaff49afac8724d
#
_cell.length_a   1.000
_cell.length_b   1.000
_cell.length_c   1.000
_cell.angle_alpha   90.00
_cell.angle_beta   90.00
_cell.angle_gamma   90.00
#
_symmetry.space_group_name_H-M   'P 1'
#
loop_
_entity.id
_entity.type
_entity.pdbx_description
1 polymer ?
#
loop_
_entity_poly.entity_id
_entity_poly.type
_entity_poly.pdbx_seq_one_letter_code
_entity_poly.pdbx_strand_id
1 'polypeptide(L)'
;ASIRWTDMNMLNFGDNRLSLSLLKSRQEVFLSNMKWKLFDVRAGLANDVINIRNIKSSQIIGDYDFSQLSNDFISVFADARADTFDDGYFPKKGFTAGASYSWVFGGFPNLFNNFHIIQTDAKVVLPVGDVFAFIPSFNLRFLLGEDVPVAYFNAIGGSLPGRYVDQQIPFLGITNLYAMKNILTVFRTDFRFRIARNHYITGILNYARDCDLFKDYVQGLG
;
A
#
# COMPACT_ATOMS: atom_id res chain seq x y z
N ALA A 1 9.17 -11.17 -13.25
CA ALA A 1 10.21 -10.47 -12.50
C ALA A 1 10.07 -8.96 -12.70
N SER A 2 10.23 -8.19 -11.66
CA SER A 2 10.23 -6.73 -11.70
C SER A 2 11.45 -6.19 -10.97
N ILE A 3 12.02 -5.10 -11.49
CA ILE A 3 13.10 -4.37 -10.84
C ILE A 3 12.63 -2.92 -10.73
N ARG A 4 12.68 -2.37 -9.53
CA ARG A 4 12.32 -0.98 -9.27
C ARG A 4 13.45 -0.26 -8.54
N TRP A 5 13.86 0.85 -9.09
CA TRP A 5 14.68 1.83 -8.42
C TRP A 5 13.80 2.98 -7.95
N THR A 6 13.86 3.33 -6.68
CA THR A 6 13.10 4.43 -6.12
C THR A 6 14.01 5.27 -5.23
N ASP A 7 14.10 6.56 -5.54
CA ASP A 7 14.69 7.55 -4.65
C ASP A 7 13.58 8.12 -3.76
N MET A 8 13.60 7.75 -2.50
CA MET A 8 12.71 8.31 -1.49
C MET A 8 13.40 9.51 -0.85
N ASN A 9 13.20 10.68 -1.42
CA ASN A 9 13.85 11.89 -0.93
C ASN A 9 13.22 12.47 0.35
N MET A 10 12.04 12.01 0.74
CA MET A 10 11.38 12.46 1.95
C MET A 10 10.42 11.39 2.48
N LEU A 11 10.92 10.49 3.28
CA LEU A 11 10.11 9.64 4.13
C LEU A 11 10.05 10.30 5.52
N ASN A 12 8.87 10.68 5.95
CA ASN A 12 8.66 11.28 7.26
C ASN A 12 8.30 10.20 8.28
N PHE A 13 9.01 10.18 9.40
CA PHE A 13 8.72 9.40 10.59
C PHE A 13 8.38 10.39 11.72
N GLY A 14 7.10 10.71 11.89
CA GLY A 14 6.72 11.81 12.79
C GLY A 14 7.40 13.10 12.36
N ASP A 15 8.17 13.71 13.26
CA ASP A 15 8.90 14.97 13.02
C ASP A 15 10.26 14.77 12.31
N ASN A 16 10.70 13.53 12.15
CA ASN A 16 11.99 13.22 11.54
C ASN A 16 11.85 13.00 10.03
N ARG A 17 12.82 13.49 9.27
CA ARG A 17 12.90 13.32 7.81
C ARG A 17 14.05 12.38 7.46
N LEU A 18 13.72 11.36 6.70
CA LEU A 18 14.65 10.39 6.17
C LEU A 18 14.67 10.50 4.65
N SER A 19 15.84 10.60 4.07
CA SER A 19 16.06 10.46 2.63
C SER A 19 16.86 9.19 2.41
N LEU A 20 16.39 8.32 1.54
CA LEU A 20 17.07 7.08 1.18
C LEU A 20 16.81 6.71 -0.28
N SER A 21 17.74 5.98 -0.87
CA SER A 21 17.59 5.36 -2.19
C SER A 21 17.29 3.88 -1.99
N LEU A 22 16.16 3.43 -2.48
CA LEU A 22 15.70 2.04 -2.42
C LEU A 22 15.81 1.39 -3.79
N LEU A 23 16.60 0.32 -3.90
CA LEU A 23 16.54 -0.61 -5.02
C LEU A 23 15.82 -1.88 -4.57
N LYS A 24 14.67 -2.16 -5.14
CA LYS A 24 13.92 -3.39 -4.92
C LYS A 24 13.83 -4.18 -6.21
N SER A 25 14.30 -5.43 -6.17
CA SER A 25 14.09 -6.42 -7.21
C SER A 25 13.14 -7.48 -6.69
N ARG A 26 12.04 -7.71 -7.39
CA ARG A 26 11.06 -8.73 -7.04
C ARG A 26 10.95 -9.77 -8.13
N GLN A 27 11.13 -11.02 -7.77
CA GLN A 27 10.96 -12.18 -8.62
C GLN A 27 9.81 -13.02 -8.09
N GLU A 28 8.87 -13.38 -8.96
CA GLU A 28 7.68 -14.12 -8.56
C GLU A 28 7.51 -15.34 -9.45
N VAL A 29 7.11 -16.45 -8.82
CA VAL A 29 6.59 -17.65 -9.48
C VAL A 29 5.23 -17.92 -8.88
N PHE A 30 4.19 -17.91 -9.71
CA PHE A 30 2.82 -18.03 -9.22
C PHE A 30 1.93 -18.82 -10.19
N LEU A 31 0.90 -19.40 -9.60
CA LEU A 31 -0.23 -19.96 -10.34
C LEU A 31 -1.24 -18.82 -10.55
N SER A 32 -1.64 -18.64 -11.79
CA SER A 32 -2.63 -17.64 -12.22
C SER A 32 -3.83 -18.32 -12.88
N ASN A 33 -4.84 -17.50 -13.24
CA ASN A 33 -6.08 -17.97 -13.88
C ASN A 33 -6.95 -18.89 -13.01
N MET A 34 -6.74 -18.86 -11.70
CA MET A 34 -7.70 -19.48 -10.77
C MET A 34 -8.87 -18.54 -10.58
N LYS A 35 -9.97 -18.78 -11.31
CA LYS A 35 -11.18 -17.98 -11.17
C LYS A 35 -12.09 -18.56 -10.11
N TRP A 36 -12.43 -17.74 -9.13
CA TRP A 36 -13.47 -18.08 -8.18
C TRP A 36 -14.61 -17.06 -8.27
N LYS A 37 -15.65 -17.45 -9.01
CA LYS A 37 -16.79 -16.58 -9.33
C LYS A 37 -16.30 -15.30 -10.05
N LEU A 38 -16.34 -14.16 -9.34
CA LEU A 38 -15.97 -12.84 -9.82
C LEU A 38 -14.49 -12.50 -9.56
N PHE A 39 -13.81 -13.32 -8.74
CA PHE A 39 -12.43 -13.05 -8.34
C PHE A 39 -11.42 -13.82 -9.20
N ASP A 40 -10.42 -13.10 -9.66
CA ASP A 40 -9.18 -13.67 -10.16
C ASP A 40 -8.25 -13.91 -8.96
N VAL A 41 -7.83 -15.15 -8.77
CA VAL A 41 -7.01 -15.57 -7.63
C VAL A 41 -5.62 -15.95 -8.13
N ARG A 42 -4.59 -15.51 -7.41
CA ARG A 42 -3.20 -15.89 -7.62
C ARG A 42 -2.60 -16.37 -6.30
N ALA A 43 -1.72 -17.36 -6.37
CA ALA A 43 -0.91 -17.78 -5.22
C ALA A 43 0.47 -18.20 -5.70
N GLY A 44 1.49 -17.92 -4.93
CA GLY A 44 2.85 -18.20 -5.35
C GLY A 44 3.91 -17.89 -4.31
N LEU A 45 5.14 -17.90 -4.82
CA LEU A 45 6.34 -17.55 -4.09
C LEU A 45 6.94 -16.28 -4.69
N ALA A 46 7.46 -15.41 -3.85
CA ALA A 46 8.22 -14.25 -4.28
C ALA A 46 9.54 -14.14 -3.53
N ASN A 47 10.55 -13.63 -4.22
CA ASN A 47 11.83 -13.24 -3.65
C ASN A 47 12.03 -11.74 -3.86
N ASP A 48 12.10 -10.98 -2.77
CA ASP A 48 12.38 -9.55 -2.75
C ASP A 48 13.84 -9.32 -2.35
N VAL A 49 14.65 -8.84 -3.26
CA VAL A 49 16.01 -8.36 -2.97
C VAL A 49 15.93 -6.86 -2.75
N ILE A 50 16.22 -6.41 -1.54
CA ILE A 50 16.14 -5.01 -1.15
C ILE A 50 17.55 -4.50 -0.86
N ASN A 51 17.92 -3.40 -1.50
CA ASN A 51 19.18 -2.71 -1.27
C ASN A 51 18.90 -1.24 -1.00
N ILE A 52 19.24 -0.77 0.20
CA ILE A 52 19.05 0.62 0.60
C ILE A 52 20.41 1.32 0.61
N ARG A 53 20.49 2.47 -0.04
CA ARG A 53 21.71 3.28 -0.19
C ARG A 53 21.42 4.74 0.12
N ASN A 54 22.49 5.51 0.33
CA ASN A 54 22.42 6.97 0.46
C ASN A 54 21.46 7.46 1.56
N ILE A 55 21.53 6.84 2.73
CA ILE A 55 20.71 7.24 3.86
C ILE A 55 21.20 8.58 4.39
N LYS A 56 20.31 9.57 4.41
CA LYS A 56 20.53 10.88 5.03
C LYS A 56 19.37 11.16 5.97
N SER A 57 19.66 11.45 7.23
CA SER A 57 18.66 11.84 8.22
C SER A 57 18.90 13.26 8.68
N SER A 58 17.82 14.00 8.97
CA SER A 58 17.91 15.34 9.55
C SER A 58 18.27 15.34 11.02
N GLN A 59 18.05 14.22 11.70
CA GLN A 59 18.43 13.95 13.10
C GLN A 59 18.84 12.50 13.24
N ILE A 60 19.55 12.17 14.31
CA ILE A 60 19.83 10.79 14.69
C ILE A 60 18.47 10.16 15.00
N ILE A 61 17.96 9.38 14.05
CA ILE A 61 16.80 8.52 14.27
C ILE A 61 17.35 7.44 15.20
N GLY A 62 17.01 7.52 16.50
CA GLY A 62 17.57 6.67 17.56
C GLY A 62 17.76 5.22 17.11
N ASP A 63 18.36 4.37 17.85
CA ASP A 63 18.78 2.95 17.67
C ASP A 63 18.32 2.12 16.46
N TYR A 64 17.85 2.73 15.36
CA TYR A 64 17.59 2.02 14.12
C TYR A 64 18.91 1.61 13.47
N ASP A 65 19.20 0.33 13.57
CA ASP A 65 20.33 -0.29 12.87
C ASP A 65 20.02 -0.37 11.37
N PHE A 66 20.53 0.61 10.64
CA PHE A 66 20.43 0.64 9.17
C PHE A 66 21.35 -0.36 8.47
N SER A 67 22.19 -1.08 9.18
CA SER A 67 23.09 -2.10 8.60
C SER A 67 22.33 -3.31 8.05
N GLN A 68 21.12 -3.57 8.55
CA GLN A 68 20.25 -4.68 8.10
C GLN A 68 19.37 -4.32 6.89
N LEU A 69 19.58 -3.18 6.26
CA LEU A 69 18.68 -2.66 5.23
C LEU A 69 18.84 -3.31 3.84
N SER A 70 19.88 -4.10 3.64
CA SER A 70 20.10 -4.82 2.38
C SER A 70 19.94 -6.31 2.64
N ASN A 71 18.75 -6.83 2.41
CA ASN A 71 18.41 -8.23 2.66
C ASN A 71 17.55 -8.82 1.55
N ASP A 72 17.64 -10.14 1.43
CA ASP A 72 16.75 -10.94 0.60
C ASP A 72 15.59 -11.44 1.45
N PHE A 73 14.37 -11.32 0.95
CA PHE A 73 13.16 -11.78 1.62
C PHE A 73 12.42 -12.74 0.71
N ILE A 74 12.16 -13.94 1.22
CA ILE A 74 11.30 -14.91 0.53
C ILE A 74 9.90 -14.80 1.13
N SER A 75 8.89 -14.85 0.30
CA SER A 75 7.51 -14.83 0.76
C SER A 75 6.64 -15.84 0.02
N VAL A 76 5.67 -16.36 0.76
CA VAL A 76 4.51 -17.07 0.20
C VAL A 76 3.37 -16.08 0.15
N PHE A 77 2.72 -15.93 -0.99
CA PHE A 77 1.61 -15.00 -1.13
C PHE A 77 0.39 -15.61 -1.78
N ALA A 78 -0.76 -15.06 -1.43
CA ALA A 78 -2.02 -15.28 -2.13
C ALA A 78 -2.75 -13.95 -2.26
N ASP A 79 -3.33 -13.70 -3.42
CA ASP A 79 -4.18 -12.54 -3.64
C ASP A 79 -5.42 -12.90 -4.46
N ALA A 80 -6.49 -12.16 -4.20
CA ALA A 80 -7.73 -12.26 -4.93
C ALA A 80 -8.20 -10.86 -5.31
N ARG A 81 -8.60 -10.65 -6.57
CA ARG A 81 -9.06 -9.37 -7.07
C ARG A 81 -10.30 -9.52 -7.93
N ALA A 82 -11.29 -8.68 -7.69
CA ALA A 82 -12.44 -8.48 -8.55
C ALA A 82 -12.40 -7.09 -9.15
N ASP A 83 -12.71 -6.97 -10.43
CA ASP A 83 -12.87 -5.71 -11.13
C ASP A 83 -14.08 -5.80 -12.07
N THR A 84 -15.06 -4.92 -11.84
CA THR A 84 -16.30 -4.85 -12.61
C THR A 84 -16.52 -3.46 -13.22
N PHE A 85 -15.49 -2.61 -13.19
CA PHE A 85 -15.59 -1.28 -13.78
C PHE A 85 -15.85 -1.36 -15.28
N ASP A 86 -16.72 -0.49 -15.75
CA ASP A 86 -17.06 -0.35 -17.18
C ASP A 86 -15.99 0.42 -17.97
N ASP A 87 -15.12 1.16 -17.29
CA ASP A 87 -14.00 1.92 -17.88
C ASP A 87 -12.82 1.97 -16.89
N GLY A 88 -11.61 1.78 -17.40
CA GLY A 88 -10.41 1.73 -16.56
C GLY A 88 -9.96 3.09 -16.01
N TYR A 89 -10.31 4.19 -16.68
CA TYR A 89 -9.87 5.55 -16.30
C TYR A 89 -10.96 6.35 -15.61
N PHE A 90 -12.16 6.35 -16.17
CA PHE A 90 -13.32 7.11 -15.68
C PHE A 90 -14.54 6.22 -15.53
N PRO A 91 -14.50 5.23 -14.63
CA PRO A 91 -15.61 4.31 -14.47
C PRO A 91 -16.89 5.07 -14.08
N LYS A 92 -18.00 4.71 -14.74
CA LYS A 92 -19.31 5.27 -14.47
C LYS A 92 -20.11 4.40 -13.50
N LYS A 93 -19.80 3.11 -13.44
CA LYS A 93 -20.42 2.12 -12.57
C LYS A 93 -19.49 0.94 -12.29
N GLY A 94 -19.84 0.15 -11.30
CA GLY A 94 -19.09 -1.06 -10.94
C GLY A 94 -18.30 -0.87 -9.65
N PHE A 95 -17.52 -1.88 -9.34
CA PHE A 95 -16.64 -1.88 -8.18
C PHE A 95 -15.36 -2.64 -8.46
N THR A 96 -14.31 -2.33 -7.69
CA THR A 96 -13.14 -3.19 -7.52
C THR A 96 -13.02 -3.58 -6.07
N ALA A 97 -12.55 -4.79 -5.82
CA ALA A 97 -12.20 -5.26 -4.49
C ALA A 97 -10.97 -6.15 -4.59
N GLY A 98 -10.05 -6.00 -3.67
CA GLY A 98 -8.82 -6.78 -3.58
C GLY A 98 -8.56 -7.24 -2.15
N ALA A 99 -8.01 -8.43 -2.01
CA ALA A 99 -7.46 -8.94 -0.76
C ALA A 99 -6.17 -9.66 -1.06
N SER A 100 -5.14 -9.42 -0.27
CA SER A 100 -3.86 -10.12 -0.37
C SER A 100 -3.33 -10.50 1.00
N TYR A 101 -2.64 -11.62 1.03
CA TYR A 101 -1.91 -12.09 2.19
C TYR A 101 -0.50 -12.48 1.74
N SER A 102 0.50 -12.09 2.51
CA SER A 102 1.88 -12.51 2.31
C SER A 102 2.50 -12.89 3.64
N TRP A 103 3.08 -14.05 3.70
CA TRP A 103 3.95 -14.47 4.77
C TRP A 103 5.39 -14.30 4.30
N VAL A 104 6.11 -13.38 4.92
CA VAL A 104 7.48 -13.01 4.55
C VAL A 104 8.43 -13.62 5.55
N PHE A 105 9.43 -14.32 5.02
CA PHE A 105 10.53 -14.89 5.80
C PHE A 105 11.74 -13.99 5.67
N GLY A 106 12.48 -13.79 6.73
CA GLY A 106 13.77 -13.08 6.67
C GLY A 106 14.74 -13.75 5.69
N GLY A 107 15.56 -12.95 5.03
CA GLY A 107 16.53 -13.43 4.07
C GLY A 107 17.66 -14.24 4.68
N PHE A 108 18.34 -15.00 3.82
CA PHE A 108 19.52 -15.78 4.19
C PHE A 108 20.67 -14.83 4.57
N PRO A 109 21.39 -14.99 5.72
CA PRO A 109 21.33 -16.13 6.65
C PRO A 109 20.33 -15.98 7.81
N ASN A 110 19.60 -14.87 7.96
CA ASN A 110 18.75 -14.56 9.10
C ASN A 110 17.27 -14.92 8.84
N LEU A 111 16.98 -16.21 8.74
CA LEU A 111 15.63 -16.74 8.54
C LEU A 111 14.64 -16.52 9.71
N PHE A 112 15.04 -15.81 10.77
CA PHE A 112 14.29 -15.79 12.03
C PHE A 112 13.28 -14.64 12.14
N ASN A 113 13.34 -13.63 11.31
CA ASN A 113 12.39 -12.53 11.34
C ASN A 113 11.29 -12.79 10.30
N ASN A 114 10.21 -13.44 10.72
CA ASN A 114 9.06 -13.63 9.89
C ASN A 114 7.96 -12.64 10.27
N PHE A 115 7.26 -12.14 9.26
CA PHE A 115 6.12 -11.26 9.46
C PHE A 115 5.06 -11.52 8.40
N HIS A 116 3.85 -11.06 8.69
CA HIS A 116 2.71 -11.24 7.81
C HIS A 116 2.21 -9.89 7.34
N ILE A 117 1.80 -9.84 6.09
CA ILE A 117 1.18 -8.67 5.48
C ILE A 117 -0.23 -9.08 5.05
N ILE A 118 -1.23 -8.39 5.56
CA ILE A 118 -2.61 -8.52 5.11
C ILE A 118 -3.00 -7.17 4.52
N GLN A 119 -3.50 -7.17 3.30
CA GLN A 119 -3.97 -5.96 2.66
C GLN A 119 -5.33 -6.21 2.02
N THR A 120 -6.24 -5.25 2.18
CA THR A 120 -7.53 -5.25 1.50
C THR A 120 -7.81 -3.85 0.94
N ASP A 121 -8.40 -3.82 -0.24
CA ASP A 121 -8.87 -2.59 -0.86
C ASP A 121 -10.25 -2.81 -1.48
N ALA A 122 -11.05 -1.76 -1.48
CA ALA A 122 -12.33 -1.74 -2.16
C ALA A 122 -12.62 -0.33 -2.67
N LYS A 123 -13.27 -0.25 -3.83
CA LYS A 123 -13.74 0.99 -4.43
C LYS A 123 -15.02 0.70 -5.20
N VAL A 124 -16.03 1.55 -5.04
CA VAL A 124 -17.28 1.42 -5.77
C VAL A 124 -17.67 2.75 -6.40
N VAL A 125 -18.26 2.70 -7.58
CA VAL A 125 -18.83 3.87 -8.25
C VAL A 125 -20.34 3.78 -8.19
N LEU A 126 -20.94 4.72 -7.48
CA LEU A 126 -22.38 4.85 -7.30
C LEU A 126 -22.88 6.07 -8.10
N PRO A 127 -23.39 5.87 -9.32
CA PRO A 127 -23.93 6.96 -10.10
C PRO A 127 -25.25 7.46 -9.51
N VAL A 128 -25.42 8.78 -9.45
CA VAL A 128 -26.64 9.45 -9.06
C VAL A 128 -27.10 10.32 -10.23
N GLY A 129 -27.98 9.79 -11.05
CA GLY A 129 -28.33 10.37 -12.33
C GLY A 129 -27.14 10.40 -13.30
N ASP A 130 -27.21 11.32 -14.27
CA ASP A 130 -26.21 11.41 -15.34
C ASP A 130 -25.03 12.36 -15.05
N VAL A 131 -25.14 13.14 -13.99
CA VAL A 131 -24.21 14.25 -13.72
C VAL A 131 -23.32 14.01 -12.53
N PHE A 132 -23.77 13.22 -11.54
CA PHE A 132 -23.06 13.03 -10.27
C PHE A 132 -22.72 11.56 -10.05
N ALA A 133 -21.55 11.31 -9.49
CA ALA A 133 -21.18 9.99 -8.97
C ALA A 133 -20.50 10.13 -7.59
N PHE A 134 -20.92 9.29 -6.67
CA PHE A 134 -20.33 9.10 -5.35
C PHE A 134 -19.40 7.88 -5.39
N ILE A 135 -18.14 8.06 -5.02
CA ILE A 135 -17.13 7.02 -5.22
C ILE A 135 -16.36 6.82 -3.91
N PRO A 136 -16.91 6.06 -2.97
CA PRO A 136 -16.19 5.66 -1.77
C PRO A 136 -15.13 4.62 -2.08
N SER A 137 -14.02 4.69 -1.36
CA SER A 137 -12.97 3.69 -1.37
C SER A 137 -12.38 3.48 0.02
N PHE A 138 -11.87 2.29 0.22
CA PHE A 138 -11.32 1.81 1.47
C PHE A 138 -10.03 1.06 1.21
N ASN A 139 -9.03 1.30 2.04
CA ASN A 139 -7.78 0.56 2.04
C ASN A 139 -7.42 0.21 3.49
N LEU A 140 -7.04 -1.03 3.71
CA LEU A 140 -6.59 -1.52 4.99
C LEU A 140 -5.33 -2.34 4.80
N ARG A 141 -4.32 -2.11 5.63
CA ARG A 141 -3.10 -2.90 5.62
C ARG A 141 -2.61 -3.16 7.03
N PHE A 142 -2.37 -4.45 7.33
CA PHE A 142 -1.82 -4.93 8.57
C PHE A 142 -0.41 -5.47 8.34
N LEU A 143 0.49 -5.11 9.23
CA LEU A 143 1.80 -5.71 9.41
C LEU A 143 1.79 -6.44 10.76
N LEU A 144 1.97 -7.74 10.75
CA LEU A 144 1.93 -8.58 11.94
C LEU A 144 3.27 -9.30 12.07
N GLY A 145 4.01 -9.01 13.11
CA GLY A 145 5.33 -9.57 13.39
C GLY A 145 6.19 -8.58 14.17
N GLU A 146 7.30 -9.06 14.67
CA GLU A 146 8.33 -8.25 15.32
C GLU A 146 9.38 -7.85 14.27
N ASP A 147 10.02 -6.70 14.46
CA ASP A 147 11.13 -6.20 13.64
C ASP A 147 10.86 -6.16 12.12
N VAL A 148 9.67 -5.68 11.72
CA VAL A 148 9.33 -5.50 10.31
C VAL A 148 10.30 -4.51 9.67
N PRO A 149 10.97 -4.88 8.56
CA PRO A 149 11.92 -3.98 7.90
C PRO A 149 11.25 -2.71 7.38
N VAL A 150 11.96 -1.57 7.44
CA VAL A 150 11.50 -0.25 6.98
C VAL A 150 10.95 -0.28 5.54
N ALA A 151 11.53 -1.12 4.69
CA ALA A 151 11.10 -1.29 3.30
C ALA A 151 9.67 -1.83 3.14
N TYR A 152 9.09 -2.39 4.20
CA TYR A 152 7.71 -2.92 4.23
C TYR A 152 6.74 -2.07 5.05
N PHE A 153 7.21 -1.01 5.70
CA PHE A 153 6.35 -0.14 6.50
C PHE A 153 5.17 0.39 5.71
N ASN A 154 4.06 0.57 6.38
CA ASN A 154 2.92 1.25 5.82
C ASN A 154 3.30 2.68 5.46
N ALA A 155 2.83 3.16 4.32
CA ALA A 155 3.13 4.50 3.85
C ALA A 155 1.91 5.15 3.21
N ILE A 156 1.67 6.42 3.55
CA ILE A 156 0.65 7.24 2.89
C ILE A 156 1.30 8.45 2.22
N GLY A 157 0.66 8.97 1.21
CA GLY A 157 1.04 10.21 0.54
C GLY A 157 1.00 10.14 -0.97
N GLY A 158 1.16 11.30 -1.60
CA GLY A 158 1.08 11.44 -3.05
C GLY A 158 -0.33 11.21 -3.61
N SER A 159 -0.46 11.39 -4.92
CA SER A 159 -1.75 11.28 -5.63
C SER A 159 -1.97 9.92 -6.30
N LEU A 160 -0.91 9.16 -6.53
CA LEU A 160 -0.95 7.89 -7.26
C LEU A 160 -0.49 6.73 -6.37
N PRO A 161 -1.17 5.56 -6.43
CA PRO A 161 -0.76 4.38 -5.68
C PRO A 161 0.58 3.85 -6.21
N GLY A 162 1.43 3.37 -5.30
CA GLY A 162 2.68 2.72 -5.64
C GLY A 162 3.68 3.57 -6.43
N ARG A 163 3.55 4.92 -6.41
CA ARG A 163 4.46 5.80 -7.14
C ARG A 163 5.89 5.74 -6.62
N TYR A 164 6.04 5.72 -5.31
CA TYR A 164 7.36 5.70 -4.65
C TYR A 164 7.69 4.30 -4.10
N VAL A 165 6.75 3.69 -3.39
CA VAL A 165 6.88 2.33 -2.85
C VAL A 165 5.62 1.53 -3.14
N ASP A 166 5.75 0.21 -3.27
CA ASP A 166 4.63 -0.67 -3.66
C ASP A 166 3.45 -0.59 -2.69
N GLN A 167 3.74 -0.40 -1.40
CA GLN A 167 2.75 -0.33 -0.32
C GLN A 167 2.17 1.06 -0.10
N GLN A 168 2.51 2.03 -0.92
CA GLN A 168 2.00 3.41 -0.78
C GLN A 168 0.50 3.46 -1.03
N ILE A 169 -0.23 4.01 -0.05
CA ILE A 169 -1.65 4.34 -0.18
C ILE A 169 -1.76 5.84 -0.51
N PRO A 170 -2.41 6.22 -1.62
CA PRO A 170 -2.56 7.62 -2.00
C PRO A 170 -3.37 8.38 -0.96
N PHE A 171 -2.84 9.55 -0.57
CA PHE A 171 -3.51 10.45 0.35
C PHE A 171 -3.33 11.88 -0.13
N LEU A 172 -4.39 12.52 -0.62
CA LEU A 172 -4.34 13.88 -1.13
C LEU A 172 -4.12 14.86 0.01
N GLY A 173 -3.30 15.87 -0.25
CA GLY A 173 -2.85 16.84 0.75
C GLY A 173 -1.50 16.50 1.38
N ILE A 174 -1.05 15.26 1.24
CA ILE A 174 0.28 14.83 1.67
C ILE A 174 1.13 14.60 0.41
N THR A 175 2.07 15.50 0.15
CA THR A 175 2.94 15.43 -1.05
C THR A 175 4.08 14.44 -0.91
N ASN A 176 4.55 14.24 0.33
CA ASN A 176 5.64 13.34 0.68
C ASN A 176 5.11 12.03 1.22
N LEU A 177 5.98 11.03 1.34
CA LEU A 177 5.65 9.80 2.03
C LEU A 177 5.73 10.00 3.55
N TYR A 178 4.71 9.54 4.24
CA TYR A 178 4.72 9.37 5.69
C TYR A 178 4.69 7.89 6.02
N ALA A 179 5.66 7.46 6.83
CA ALA A 179 5.62 6.13 7.43
C ALA A 179 4.51 6.07 8.47
N MET A 180 3.76 5.01 8.43
CA MET A 180 2.60 4.77 9.30
C MET A 180 2.86 3.53 10.14
N LYS A 181 2.08 3.39 11.19
CA LYS A 181 2.14 2.27 12.12
C LYS A 181 1.73 0.94 11.48
N ASN A 182 1.78 -0.13 12.26
CA ASN A 182 1.57 -1.50 11.80
C ASN A 182 0.18 -1.74 11.20
N ILE A 183 -0.83 -1.05 11.69
CA ILE A 183 -2.20 -1.11 11.17
C ILE A 183 -2.54 0.24 10.56
N LEU A 184 -2.81 0.26 9.27
CA LEU A 184 -3.18 1.46 8.53
C LEU A 184 -4.52 1.26 7.84
N THR A 185 -5.45 2.17 8.10
CA THR A 185 -6.73 2.25 7.42
C THR A 185 -6.88 3.61 6.75
N VAL A 186 -7.28 3.60 5.49
CA VAL A 186 -7.55 4.82 4.73
C VAL A 186 -8.93 4.73 4.10
N PHE A 187 -9.76 5.71 4.42
CA PHE A 187 -11.05 5.95 3.75
C PHE A 187 -10.89 7.15 2.82
N ARG A 188 -11.39 7.02 1.61
CA ARG A 188 -11.45 8.10 0.66
C ARG A 188 -12.80 8.12 -0.01
N THR A 189 -13.32 9.31 -0.24
CA THR A 189 -14.57 9.52 -0.95
C THR A 189 -14.36 10.57 -2.02
N ASP A 190 -14.65 10.22 -3.25
CA ASP A 190 -14.61 11.14 -4.39
C ASP A 190 -16.06 11.52 -4.78
N PHE A 191 -16.32 12.81 -4.89
CA PHE A 191 -17.57 13.40 -5.38
C PHE A 191 -17.30 13.92 -6.79
N ARG A 192 -17.73 13.18 -7.81
CA ARG A 192 -17.47 13.50 -9.20
C ARG A 192 -18.69 14.14 -9.85
N PHE A 193 -18.52 15.34 -10.37
CA PHE A 193 -19.51 16.08 -11.11
C PHE A 193 -19.11 16.20 -12.59
N ARG A 194 -20.00 15.77 -13.50
CA ARG A 194 -19.81 15.95 -14.93
C ARG A 194 -20.33 17.32 -15.33
N ILE A 195 -19.45 18.22 -15.76
CA ILE A 195 -19.78 19.58 -16.20
C ILE A 195 -19.97 19.69 -17.71
N ALA A 196 -19.35 18.80 -18.48
CA ALA A 196 -19.53 18.68 -19.92
C ALA A 196 -19.26 17.25 -20.37
N ARG A 197 -19.41 16.95 -21.66
CA ARG A 197 -19.34 15.59 -22.22
C ARG A 197 -18.14 14.76 -21.68
N ASN A 198 -16.95 15.37 -21.60
CA ASN A 198 -15.70 14.72 -21.15
C ASN A 198 -14.99 15.52 -20.06
N HIS A 199 -15.69 16.43 -19.36
CA HIS A 199 -15.11 17.24 -18.31
C HIS A 199 -15.78 16.95 -16.97
N TYR A 200 -14.94 16.74 -15.96
CA TYR A 200 -15.36 16.41 -14.62
C TYR A 200 -14.67 17.31 -13.60
N ILE A 201 -15.39 17.68 -12.57
CA ILE A 201 -14.84 18.24 -11.34
C ILE A 201 -14.99 17.17 -10.27
N THR A 202 -13.93 16.91 -9.50
CA THR A 202 -13.94 15.93 -8.45
C THR A 202 -13.51 16.56 -7.14
N GLY A 203 -14.41 16.59 -6.16
CA GLY A 203 -14.10 16.86 -4.77
C GLY A 203 -13.65 15.58 -4.08
N ILE A 204 -12.64 15.65 -3.22
CA ILE A 204 -12.06 14.47 -2.58
C ILE A 204 -11.94 14.70 -1.09
N LEU A 205 -12.43 13.75 -0.30
CA LEU A 205 -12.22 13.68 1.15
C LEU A 205 -11.43 12.43 1.47
N ASN A 206 -10.40 12.57 2.33
CA ASN A 206 -9.61 11.45 2.83
C ASN A 206 -9.62 11.46 4.36
N TYR A 207 -9.60 10.27 4.92
CA TYR A 207 -9.38 10.04 6.34
C TYR A 207 -8.42 8.85 6.49
N ALA A 208 -7.40 9.00 7.31
CA ALA A 208 -6.48 7.93 7.63
C ALA A 208 -6.41 7.74 9.14
N ARG A 209 -6.29 6.50 9.55
CA ARG A 209 -6.06 6.10 10.93
C ARG A 209 -5.00 5.01 10.97
N ASP A 210 -4.08 5.12 11.90
CA ASP A 210 -3.07 4.11 12.16
C ASP A 210 -2.93 3.79 13.64
N CYS A 211 -2.49 2.58 13.95
CA CYS A 211 -2.16 2.14 15.29
C CYS A 211 -1.16 0.96 15.24
N ASP A 212 -0.50 0.69 16.35
CA ASP A 212 0.46 -0.40 16.45
C ASP A 212 -0.21 -1.72 16.82
N LEU A 213 -1.25 -1.69 17.65
CA LEU A 213 -1.95 -2.85 18.16
C LEU A 213 -3.42 -2.84 17.75
N PHE A 214 -3.94 -4.02 17.42
CA PHE A 214 -5.36 -4.19 17.09
C PHE A 214 -6.29 -3.76 18.24
N LYS A 215 -5.87 -3.93 19.49
CA LYS A 215 -6.61 -3.48 20.66
C LYS A 215 -6.85 -1.97 20.64
N ASP A 216 -5.81 -1.20 20.30
CA ASP A 216 -5.90 0.27 20.23
C ASP A 216 -6.78 0.71 19.05
N TYR A 217 -6.78 -0.09 17.98
CA TYR A 217 -7.65 0.14 16.84
C TYR A 217 -9.14 0.04 17.23
N VAL A 218 -9.51 -0.99 17.98
CA VAL A 218 -10.89 -1.22 18.42
C VAL A 218 -11.32 -0.20 19.48
N GLN A 219 -10.47 0.06 20.49
CA GLN A 219 -10.80 0.99 21.59
C GLN A 219 -11.00 2.44 21.13
N GLY A 220 -10.40 2.85 20.07
CA GLY A 220 -10.58 4.20 19.54
C GLY A 220 -11.76 4.35 18.56
N LEU A 221 -12.62 3.35 18.41
CA LEU A 221 -13.88 3.39 17.65
C LEU A 221 -15.09 3.64 18.56
N GLY A 222 -14.90 3.67 19.90
CA GLY A 222 -15.93 3.91 20.91
C GLY A 222 -16.03 5.35 21.36
#